data_7039c7ba4ba7ddd77a933c6907e2ec4f
#
_entry.id   7039c7ba4ba7ddd77a933c6907e2ec4f
#
_cell.length_a   1.000
_cell.length_b   1.000
_cell.length_c   1.000
_cell.angle_alpha   90.00
_cell.angle_beta   90.00
_cell.angle_gamma   90.00
#
_symmetry.space_group_name_H-M   'P 1'
#
loop_
_entity.id
_entity.type
_entity.pdbx_description
1 polymer ?
#
loop_
_entity_poly.entity_id
_entity_poly.type
_entity_poly.pdbx_seq_one_letter_code
_entity_poly.pdbx_strand_id
1 'polypeptide(L)'
;MKKLVLTTVMMGVMLVGFAQRQIPMSEYYVAPELREELTSAKVDDLLANNPAELVRTSYTMFNYALVVGKLWDGNFQQMGTLEQYLPEGVPYLEEDIIRKGYVNPYKWNLPQDTYRYNLFKLRREGYYVVVMPKVTWEERLNAHLRQFGF
;
A
#
# COMPACT_ATOMS: atom_id res chain seq x y z
N MET A 1 -29.25 25.16 -24.35
CA MET A 1 -29.11 25.60 -22.97
C MET A 1 -29.76 24.68 -21.96
N LYS A 2 -31.03 24.28 -22.13
CA LYS A 2 -31.70 23.37 -21.17
C LYS A 2 -31.06 21.99 -21.04
N LYS A 3 -30.47 21.41 -22.09
CA LYS A 3 -29.77 20.10 -22.04
C LYS A 3 -28.45 20.14 -21.30
N LEU A 4 -27.72 21.29 -21.38
CA LEU A 4 -26.43 21.44 -20.70
C LEU A 4 -26.60 21.57 -19.18
N VAL A 5 -27.66 22.26 -18.73
CA VAL A 5 -27.98 22.42 -17.32
C VAL A 5 -28.34 21.08 -16.67
N LEU A 6 -29.13 20.25 -17.39
CA LEU A 6 -29.53 18.94 -16.90
C LEU A 6 -28.34 17.99 -16.74
N THR A 7 -27.39 18.03 -17.69
CA THR A 7 -26.18 17.20 -17.65
C THR A 7 -25.27 17.62 -16.49
N THR A 8 -25.14 18.91 -16.22
CA THR A 8 -24.34 19.43 -15.12
C THR A 8 -24.92 19.07 -13.77
N VAL A 9 -26.24 19.13 -13.62
CA VAL A 9 -26.92 18.74 -12.38
C VAL A 9 -26.79 17.24 -12.13
N MET A 10 -26.92 16.38 -13.16
CA MET A 10 -26.73 14.94 -13.02
C MET A 10 -25.31 14.57 -12.65
N MET A 11 -24.28 15.21 -13.22
CA MET A 11 -22.87 15.00 -12.82
C MET A 11 -22.64 15.44 -11.38
N GLY A 12 -23.20 16.56 -10.94
CA GLY A 12 -23.09 17.02 -9.57
C GLY A 12 -23.70 16.03 -8.56
N VAL A 13 -24.86 15.48 -8.88
CA VAL A 13 -25.53 14.48 -8.03
C VAL A 13 -24.75 13.17 -7.97
N MET A 14 -24.16 12.70 -9.07
CA MET A 14 -23.31 11.52 -9.08
C MET A 14 -22.03 11.72 -8.25
N LEU A 15 -21.35 12.86 -8.37
CA LEU A 15 -20.14 13.16 -7.59
C LEU A 15 -20.43 13.23 -6.10
N VAL A 16 -21.54 13.83 -5.69
CA VAL A 16 -21.96 13.87 -4.29
C VAL A 16 -22.32 12.48 -3.77
N GLY A 17 -22.99 11.64 -4.58
CA GLY A 17 -23.30 10.26 -4.23
C GLY A 17 -22.04 9.41 -4.00
N PHE A 18 -21.01 9.55 -4.82
CA PHE A 18 -19.73 8.85 -4.64
C PHE A 18 -18.95 9.37 -3.42
N ALA A 19 -18.93 10.69 -3.18
CA ALA A 19 -18.21 11.29 -2.05
C ALA A 19 -18.81 10.89 -0.68
N GLN A 20 -20.11 10.55 -0.62
CA GLN A 20 -20.80 10.18 0.62
C GLN A 20 -20.80 8.68 0.90
N ARG A 21 -20.42 7.83 -0.07
CA ARG A 21 -20.41 6.39 0.09
C ARG A 21 -19.18 5.93 0.84
N GLN A 22 -19.34 5.69 2.14
CA GLN A 22 -18.32 5.08 2.98
C GLN A 22 -18.51 3.57 3.03
N ILE A 23 -17.41 2.84 3.10
CA ILE A 23 -17.40 1.40 3.31
C ILE A 23 -17.47 1.15 4.82
N PRO A 24 -18.50 0.45 5.33
CA PRO A 24 -18.56 0.12 6.74
C PRO A 24 -17.46 -0.89 7.12
N MET A 25 -16.94 -0.77 8.35
CA MET A 25 -15.88 -1.66 8.83
C MET A 25 -16.31 -3.14 8.89
N SER A 26 -17.60 -3.41 8.96
CA SER A 26 -18.13 -4.78 8.85
C SER A 26 -17.83 -5.45 7.49
N GLU A 27 -17.62 -4.65 6.45
CA GLU A 27 -17.26 -5.11 5.11
C GLU A 27 -15.75 -5.08 4.84
N TYR A 28 -14.95 -4.65 5.83
CA TYR A 28 -13.51 -4.57 5.69
C TYR A 28 -12.90 -5.97 5.60
N TYR A 29 -12.20 -6.22 4.51
CA TYR A 29 -11.50 -7.49 4.31
C TYR A 29 -10.15 -7.49 5.03
N VAL A 30 -10.03 -8.39 5.99
CA VAL A 30 -8.76 -8.63 6.69
C VAL A 30 -7.99 -9.72 5.94
N ALA A 31 -6.87 -9.33 5.30
CA ALA A 31 -6.03 -10.28 4.60
C ALA A 31 -5.43 -11.32 5.59
N PRO A 32 -5.40 -12.62 5.22
CA PRO A 32 -4.80 -13.65 6.07
C PRO A 32 -3.35 -13.35 6.45
N GLU A 33 -2.58 -12.78 5.54
CA GLU A 33 -1.17 -12.39 5.74
C GLU A 33 -1.01 -11.34 6.84
N LEU A 34 -2.01 -10.48 7.05
CA LEU A 34 -2.01 -9.50 8.13
C LEU A 34 -2.00 -10.20 9.50
N ARG A 35 -2.78 -11.27 9.63
CA ARG A 35 -2.83 -12.07 10.86
C ARG A 35 -1.55 -12.88 11.08
N GLU A 36 -0.89 -13.30 10.01
CA GLU A 36 0.42 -13.96 10.10
C GLU A 36 1.50 -13.00 10.59
N GLU A 37 1.50 -11.77 10.11
CA GLU A 37 2.52 -10.77 10.45
C GLU A 37 2.28 -10.09 11.81
N LEU A 38 1.03 -9.84 12.20
CA LEU A 38 0.68 -9.12 13.42
C LEU A 38 0.17 -10.01 14.55
N THR A 39 -0.18 -11.25 14.31
CA THR A 39 -0.98 -12.16 15.14
C THR A 39 -2.49 -11.88 15.05
N SER A 40 -3.30 -12.92 15.20
CA SER A 40 -4.77 -12.80 15.19
C SER A 40 -5.29 -11.97 16.37
N ALA A 41 -4.69 -12.12 17.54
CA ALA A 41 -5.08 -11.36 18.73
C ALA A 41 -4.87 -9.85 18.54
N LYS A 42 -3.76 -9.44 17.93
CA LYS A 42 -3.48 -8.04 17.66
C LYS A 42 -4.43 -7.45 16.62
N VAL A 43 -4.73 -8.21 15.57
CA VAL A 43 -5.69 -7.78 14.53
C VAL A 43 -7.08 -7.62 15.13
N ASP A 44 -7.55 -8.57 15.93
CA ASP A 44 -8.86 -8.51 16.57
C ASP A 44 -8.96 -7.33 17.55
N ASP A 45 -7.89 -7.05 18.30
CA ASP A 45 -7.84 -5.88 19.18
C ASP A 45 -7.93 -4.56 18.40
N LEU A 46 -7.17 -4.42 17.33
CA LEU A 46 -7.24 -3.22 16.48
C LEU A 46 -8.61 -3.07 15.82
N LEU A 47 -9.19 -4.16 15.33
CA LEU A 47 -10.51 -4.14 14.72
C LEU A 47 -11.59 -3.67 15.69
N ALA A 48 -11.50 -4.09 16.96
CA ALA A 48 -12.45 -3.73 17.99
C ALA A 48 -12.23 -2.31 18.55
N ASN A 49 -10.96 -1.91 18.77
CA ASN A 49 -10.62 -0.72 19.55
C ASN A 49 -10.01 0.42 18.73
N ASN A 50 -9.39 0.13 17.61
CA ASN A 50 -8.74 1.14 16.76
C ASN A 50 -8.77 0.74 15.28
N PRO A 51 -9.95 0.73 14.66
CA PRO A 51 -10.10 0.29 13.25
C PRO A 51 -9.34 1.19 12.26
N ALA A 52 -9.20 2.49 12.53
CA ALA A 52 -8.41 3.38 11.68
C ALA A 52 -6.94 2.94 11.61
N GLU A 53 -6.36 2.54 12.74
CA GLU A 53 -4.99 2.03 12.78
C GLU A 53 -4.86 0.67 12.08
N LEU A 54 -5.86 -0.19 12.18
CA LEU A 54 -5.87 -1.45 11.44
C LEU A 54 -5.82 -1.21 9.93
N VAL A 55 -6.67 -0.33 9.42
CA VAL A 55 -6.71 0.01 7.99
C VAL A 55 -5.39 0.64 7.55
N ARG A 56 -4.85 1.56 8.34
CA ARG A 56 -3.55 2.21 8.07
C ARG A 56 -2.41 1.20 8.02
N THR A 57 -2.30 0.34 9.01
CA THR A 57 -1.24 -0.67 9.11
C THR A 57 -1.32 -1.67 7.97
N SER A 58 -2.52 -2.15 7.67
CA SER A 58 -2.74 -3.08 6.55
C SER A 58 -2.36 -2.45 5.21
N TYR A 59 -2.82 -1.25 4.95
CA TYR A 59 -2.49 -0.55 3.70
C TYR A 59 -0.99 -0.31 3.56
N THR A 60 -0.34 0.11 4.64
CA THR A 60 1.10 0.35 4.66
C THR A 60 1.87 -0.95 4.40
N MET A 61 1.51 -2.03 5.06
CA MET A 61 2.19 -3.30 4.92
C MET A 61 2.18 -3.82 3.47
N PHE A 62 1.06 -3.68 2.78
CA PHE A 62 0.89 -4.27 1.45
C PHE A 62 1.20 -3.31 0.28
N ASN A 63 1.29 -2.02 0.51
CA ASN A 63 1.39 -1.04 -0.59
C ASN A 63 2.60 -0.12 -0.53
N TYR A 64 3.31 -0.07 0.59
CA TYR A 64 4.47 0.81 0.74
C TYR A 64 5.62 0.43 -0.19
N ALA A 65 5.93 -0.86 -0.27
CA ALA A 65 6.98 -1.39 -1.11
C ALA A 65 6.46 -2.60 -1.89
N LEU A 66 6.49 -2.53 -3.21
CA LEU A 66 5.95 -3.55 -4.10
C LEU A 66 7.06 -4.28 -4.83
N VAL A 67 6.88 -5.59 -5.01
CA VAL A 67 7.75 -6.40 -5.85
C VAL A 67 7.22 -6.37 -7.28
N VAL A 68 8.06 -5.96 -8.21
CA VAL A 68 7.73 -5.89 -9.64
C VAL A 68 8.69 -6.73 -10.46
N GLY A 69 8.18 -7.36 -11.50
CA GLY A 69 8.95 -8.21 -12.40
C GLY A 69 9.48 -7.49 -13.64
N LYS A 70 9.98 -8.28 -14.60
CA LYS A 70 10.68 -7.83 -15.81
C LYS A 70 9.99 -6.78 -16.69
N LEU A 71 8.69 -6.57 -16.53
CA LEU A 71 7.95 -5.56 -17.30
C LEU A 71 8.34 -4.12 -16.94
N TRP A 72 9.12 -3.96 -15.89
CA TRP A 72 9.62 -2.68 -15.44
C TRP A 72 11.07 -2.42 -15.85
N ASP A 73 11.45 -2.81 -17.05
CA ASP A 73 12.71 -2.38 -17.67
C ASP A 73 12.64 -0.89 -18.00
N GLY A 74 12.53 -0.08 -16.95
CA GLY A 74 12.33 1.32 -17.13
C GLY A 74 13.52 2.17 -16.76
N ASN A 75 13.36 3.46 -17.02
CA ASN A 75 14.29 4.54 -16.76
C ASN A 75 14.41 4.86 -15.25
N PHE A 76 14.23 3.89 -14.38
CA PHE A 76 14.36 4.09 -12.95
C PHE A 76 15.82 3.92 -12.51
N GLN A 77 16.32 4.89 -11.81
CA GLN A 77 17.66 4.83 -11.26
C GLN A 77 17.69 3.83 -10.10
N GLN A 78 18.56 2.85 -10.21
CA GLN A 78 18.76 1.88 -9.15
C GLN A 78 19.42 2.53 -7.93
N MET A 79 18.77 2.40 -6.77
CA MET A 79 19.26 3.00 -5.53
C MET A 79 20.15 2.05 -4.71
N GLY A 80 20.06 0.75 -4.98
CA GLY A 80 20.83 -0.25 -4.25
C GLY A 80 20.20 -1.64 -4.38
N THR A 81 20.60 -2.54 -3.50
CA THR A 81 20.03 -3.87 -3.41
C THR A 81 19.26 -4.03 -2.11
N LEU A 82 18.21 -4.84 -2.11
CA LEU A 82 17.40 -5.09 -0.92
C LEU A 82 18.23 -5.62 0.24
N GLU A 83 19.29 -6.38 -0.05
CA GLU A 83 20.19 -6.97 0.97
C GLU A 83 20.79 -5.94 1.92
N GLN A 84 21.00 -4.71 1.47
CA GLN A 84 21.53 -3.63 2.30
C GLN A 84 20.58 -3.21 3.42
N TYR A 85 19.29 -3.51 3.29
CA TYR A 85 18.24 -3.07 4.19
C TYR A 85 17.63 -4.21 4.99
N LEU A 86 18.14 -5.44 4.84
CA LEU A 86 17.69 -6.57 5.63
C LEU A 86 18.20 -6.49 7.06
N PRO A 87 17.40 -6.82 8.08
CA PRO A 87 17.88 -6.92 9.45
C PRO A 87 19.01 -7.93 9.58
N GLU A 88 19.99 -7.65 10.46
CA GLU A 88 21.05 -8.58 10.76
C GLU A 88 20.51 -9.89 11.35
N GLY A 89 21.10 -11.02 10.94
CA GLY A 89 20.77 -12.34 11.46
C GLY A 89 19.46 -12.92 10.95
N VAL A 90 18.72 -12.20 10.10
CA VAL A 90 17.51 -12.73 9.46
C VAL A 90 17.89 -13.34 8.10
N PRO A 91 17.54 -14.60 7.83
CA PRO A 91 17.77 -15.21 6.52
C PRO A 91 17.02 -14.44 5.44
N TYR A 92 17.66 -14.21 4.32
CA TYR A 92 17.04 -13.59 3.17
C TYR A 92 16.13 -14.60 2.45
N LEU A 93 14.83 -14.29 2.40
CA LEU A 93 13.82 -15.15 1.79
C LEU A 93 13.33 -14.50 0.47
N GLU A 94 14.17 -14.54 -0.54
CA GLU A 94 13.89 -13.93 -1.84
C GLU A 94 12.59 -14.44 -2.47
N GLU A 95 12.38 -15.74 -2.46
CA GLU A 95 11.19 -16.35 -3.04
C GLU A 95 9.91 -15.98 -2.29
N ASP A 96 9.96 -15.85 -0.97
CA ASP A 96 8.81 -15.42 -0.18
C ASP A 96 8.42 -13.98 -0.50
N ILE A 97 9.39 -13.08 -0.66
CA ILE A 97 9.15 -11.70 -1.06
C ILE A 97 8.49 -11.65 -2.44
N ILE A 98 9.05 -12.36 -3.42
CA ILE A 98 8.53 -12.39 -4.79
C ILE A 98 7.12 -12.97 -4.84
N ARG A 99 6.88 -14.06 -4.11
CA ARG A 99 5.58 -14.73 -4.06
C ARG A 99 4.50 -13.86 -3.44
N LYS A 100 4.83 -13.15 -2.37
CA LYS A 100 3.91 -12.23 -1.69
C LYS A 100 3.65 -10.94 -2.47
N GLY A 101 4.55 -10.55 -3.37
CA GLY A 101 4.41 -9.34 -4.18
C GLY A 101 4.63 -8.03 -3.45
N TYR A 102 5.01 -8.06 -2.17
CA TYR A 102 5.27 -6.87 -1.35
C TYR A 102 6.41 -7.10 -0.38
N VAL A 103 6.95 -6.01 0.18
CA VAL A 103 7.94 -6.06 1.27
C VAL A 103 7.38 -5.28 2.46
N ASN A 104 7.26 -5.94 3.61
CA ASN A 104 6.72 -5.33 4.82
C ASN A 104 7.67 -4.27 5.39
N PRO A 105 7.30 -2.97 5.36
CA PRO A 105 8.17 -1.88 5.82
C PRO A 105 8.37 -1.84 7.33
N TYR A 106 7.52 -2.51 8.10
CA TYR A 106 7.69 -2.64 9.56
C TYR A 106 8.77 -3.65 9.94
N LYS A 107 9.07 -4.57 9.02
CA LYS A 107 10.10 -5.60 9.21
C LYS A 107 11.41 -5.23 8.53
N TRP A 108 11.35 -4.55 7.40
CA TRP A 108 12.47 -4.17 6.56
C TRP A 108 12.55 -2.65 6.45
N ASN A 109 13.65 -2.07 6.86
CA ASN A 109 13.84 -0.62 6.80
C ASN A 109 14.27 -0.20 5.39
N LEU A 110 13.28 0.17 4.56
CA LEU A 110 13.50 0.66 3.21
C LEU A 110 13.42 2.19 3.16
N PRO A 111 14.44 2.88 2.62
CA PRO A 111 14.38 4.33 2.50
C PRO A 111 13.29 4.79 1.53
N GLN A 112 12.65 5.89 1.86
CA GLN A 112 11.61 6.53 1.06
C GLN A 112 12.02 7.95 0.73
N ASP A 113 12.03 8.30 -0.56
CA ASP A 113 12.20 9.67 -1.01
C ASP A 113 10.89 10.45 -0.96
N THR A 114 10.99 11.77 -0.85
CA THR A 114 9.81 12.64 -0.80
C THR A 114 9.07 12.67 -2.13
N TYR A 115 9.78 12.78 -3.25
CA TYR A 115 9.19 12.98 -4.58
C TYR A 115 9.51 11.90 -5.60
N ARG A 116 10.44 10.99 -5.31
CA ARG A 116 10.93 10.00 -6.27
C ARG A 116 10.63 8.58 -5.80
N TYR A 117 10.36 7.70 -6.77
CA TYR A 117 10.32 6.27 -6.51
C TYR A 117 11.74 5.77 -6.24
N ASN A 118 11.91 4.98 -5.18
CA ASN A 118 13.13 4.24 -4.93
C ASN A 118 13.01 2.83 -5.47
N LEU A 119 14.08 2.37 -6.11
CA LEU A 119 14.18 1.04 -6.68
C LEU A 119 15.32 0.27 -6.04
N PHE A 120 15.01 -0.96 -5.64
CA PHE A 120 15.99 -1.91 -5.13
C PHE A 120 15.94 -3.18 -5.96
N LYS A 121 17.11 -3.70 -6.30
CA LYS A 121 17.22 -4.92 -7.08
C LYS A 121 17.20 -6.14 -6.16
N LEU A 122 16.36 -7.12 -6.48
CA LEU A 122 16.40 -8.42 -5.82
C LEU A 122 17.53 -9.29 -6.40
N ARG A 123 17.98 -10.30 -5.67
CA ARG A 123 18.96 -11.28 -6.14
C ARG A 123 18.50 -11.96 -7.42
N ARG A 124 17.21 -12.25 -7.51
CA ARG A 124 16.62 -12.82 -8.72
C ARG A 124 16.59 -11.76 -9.82
N GLU A 125 17.31 -12.05 -10.88
CA GLU A 125 17.42 -11.14 -12.03
C GLU A 125 16.05 -10.77 -12.63
N GLY A 126 15.85 -9.48 -12.90
CA GLY A 126 14.62 -8.96 -13.49
C GLY A 126 13.50 -8.67 -12.49
N TYR A 127 13.75 -8.79 -11.18
CA TYR A 127 12.81 -8.40 -10.13
C TYR A 127 13.36 -7.24 -9.32
N TYR A 128 12.46 -6.32 -8.99
CA TYR A 128 12.78 -5.09 -8.26
C TYR A 128 11.77 -4.86 -7.14
N VAL A 129 12.21 -4.15 -6.13
CA VAL A 129 11.32 -3.56 -5.12
C VAL A 129 11.17 -2.08 -5.39
N VAL A 130 9.95 -1.61 -5.49
CA VAL A 130 9.62 -0.20 -5.73
C VAL A 130 9.02 0.38 -4.47
N VAL A 131 9.64 1.42 -3.93
CA VAL A 131 9.13 2.18 -2.78
C VAL A 131 8.52 3.47 -3.28
N MET A 132 7.27 3.70 -2.93
CA MET A 132 6.51 4.86 -3.38
C MET A 132 7.05 6.16 -2.75
N PRO A 133 7.05 7.29 -3.50
CA PRO A 133 7.41 8.59 -2.92
C PRO A 133 6.48 8.97 -1.76
N LYS A 134 7.03 9.65 -0.77
CA LYS A 134 6.29 10.04 0.44
C LYS A 134 5.02 10.84 0.13
N VAL A 135 5.09 11.81 -0.77
CA VAL A 135 3.94 12.64 -1.16
C VAL A 135 2.82 11.78 -1.76
N THR A 136 3.15 10.95 -2.73
CA THR A 136 2.18 10.03 -3.36
C THR A 136 1.63 9.03 -2.36
N TRP A 137 2.48 8.51 -1.49
CA TRP A 137 2.11 7.58 -0.44
C TRP A 137 1.06 8.18 0.51
N GLU A 138 1.31 9.38 1.03
CA GLU A 138 0.40 10.07 1.94
C GLU A 138 -0.95 10.35 1.30
N GLU A 139 -0.97 10.80 0.04
CA GLU A 139 -2.20 11.00 -0.70
C GLU A 139 -3.04 9.72 -0.84
N ARG A 140 -2.39 8.63 -1.23
CA ARG A 140 -3.06 7.33 -1.41
C ARG A 140 -3.53 6.74 -0.10
N LEU A 141 -2.73 6.83 0.95
CA LEU A 141 -3.10 6.36 2.28
C LEU A 141 -4.32 7.11 2.80
N ASN A 142 -4.30 8.44 2.70
CA ASN A 142 -5.42 9.28 3.14
C ASN A 142 -6.69 9.01 2.32
N ALA A 143 -6.57 8.83 1.02
CA ALA A 143 -7.70 8.46 0.17
C ALA A 143 -8.29 7.10 0.57
N HIS A 144 -7.43 6.13 0.87
CA HIS A 144 -7.86 4.82 1.34
C HIS A 144 -8.58 4.89 2.69
N LEU A 145 -8.03 5.62 3.66
CA LEU A 145 -8.65 5.83 4.97
C LEU A 145 -10.03 6.49 4.86
N ARG A 146 -10.17 7.48 3.98
CA ARG A 146 -11.46 8.17 3.77
C ARG A 146 -12.56 7.24 3.27
N GLN A 147 -12.23 6.16 2.56
CA GLN A 147 -13.23 5.16 2.12
C GLN A 147 -13.95 4.52 3.29
N PHE A 148 -13.32 4.44 4.45
CA PHE A 148 -13.86 3.85 5.69
C PHE A 148 -14.31 4.91 6.70
N GLY A 149 -14.32 6.18 6.31
CA GLY A 149 -14.73 7.28 7.19
C GLY A 149 -13.65 7.81 8.13
N PHE A 150 -12.38 7.53 7.82
CA PHE A 150 -11.23 7.96 8.65
C PHE A 150 -10.42 9.12 8.08
#